data_7b1cb2a444f82a3ec6b0e3e9cf51e859
#
_entry.id   7b1cb2a444f82a3ec6b0e3e9cf51e859
#
_cell.length_a   1.000
_cell.length_b   1.000
_cell.length_c   1.000
_cell.angle_alpha   90.00
_cell.angle_beta   90.00
_cell.angle_gamma   90.00
#
_symmetry.space_group_name_H-M   'P 1'
#
loop_
_entity.id
_entity.type
_entity.pdbx_description
1 polymer ?
#
loop_
_entity_poly.entity_id
_entity_poly.type
_entity_poly.pdbx_seq_one_letter_code
_entity_poly.pdbx_strand_id
1 'polypeptide(L)'
;MDDSTKKRILIIEDDTHIAEGLQLNLTMQDYEVAIAADGVTGLQLWKEWRPHLIVLDIMLPDINGLHVLQSIRLEDDRLPILILSAKAASDDKITGLSFGVDDYLSKPFNLEEFLLRVKRLLTRASWHSGAEDKTGWVGPTYEFGSNRIDFTSATAYCKKGQIQLTEQEIKLLKLFIANKGKILSRSKLQEIGWGYSRDTATRTMDNFIVRFRKYFEDNPKKPVYFKSHRSVGYIFDHD
;
A
#
# COMPACT_ATOMS: atom_id res chain seq x y z
N MET A 1 0.47 -33.69 8.14
CA MET A 1 1.69 -32.89 7.92
C MET A 1 1.23 -31.65 7.22
N ASP A 2 1.17 -30.56 7.95
CA ASP A 2 0.68 -29.27 7.43
C ASP A 2 1.80 -28.68 6.54
N ASP A 3 1.59 -28.71 5.23
CA ASP A 3 2.50 -28.16 4.23
C ASP A 3 2.26 -26.63 4.16
N SER A 4 2.54 -25.97 5.28
CA SER A 4 2.51 -24.52 5.31
C SER A 4 3.78 -24.00 4.63
N THR A 5 3.72 -23.81 3.32
CA THR A 5 4.80 -23.18 2.55
C THR A 5 5.14 -21.83 3.19
N LYS A 6 6.41 -21.66 3.62
CA LYS A 6 6.91 -20.42 4.20
C LYS A 6 6.60 -19.24 3.29
N LYS A 7 6.29 -18.10 3.87
CA LYS A 7 6.11 -16.86 3.09
C LYS A 7 7.46 -16.37 2.57
N ARG A 8 7.52 -16.06 1.27
CA ARG A 8 8.72 -15.63 0.57
C ARG A 8 8.79 -14.13 0.51
N ILE A 9 9.93 -13.55 0.90
CA ILE A 9 10.19 -12.12 0.90
C ILE A 9 11.41 -11.84 0.04
N LEU A 10 11.28 -10.98 -0.96
CA LEU A 10 12.40 -10.50 -1.78
C LEU A 10 12.86 -9.14 -1.24
N ILE A 11 14.14 -9.03 -0.93
CA ILE A 11 14.81 -7.78 -0.57
C ILE A 11 15.59 -7.29 -1.79
N ILE A 12 15.34 -6.07 -2.24
CA ILE A 12 16.08 -5.40 -3.31
C ILE A 12 16.76 -4.18 -2.67
N GLU A 13 18.05 -4.34 -2.33
CA GLU A 13 18.84 -3.41 -1.53
C GLU A 13 20.32 -3.61 -1.91
N ASP A 14 21.01 -2.54 -2.26
CA ASP A 14 22.42 -2.57 -2.66
C ASP A 14 23.40 -2.54 -1.48
N ASP A 15 22.97 -1.99 -0.32
CA ASP A 15 23.75 -2.07 0.90
C ASP A 15 23.71 -3.49 1.49
N THR A 16 24.79 -4.23 1.30
CA THR A 16 24.93 -5.62 1.77
C THR A 16 24.67 -5.78 3.28
N HIS A 17 25.12 -4.81 4.11
CA HIS A 17 24.94 -4.89 5.55
C HIS A 17 23.48 -4.73 5.96
N ILE A 18 22.76 -3.83 5.27
CA ILE A 18 21.30 -3.69 5.48
C ILE A 18 20.58 -4.95 5.00
N ALA A 19 20.87 -5.40 3.79
CA ALA A 19 20.22 -6.56 3.17
C ALA A 19 20.40 -7.83 4.02
N GLU A 20 21.63 -8.15 4.43
CA GLU A 20 21.97 -9.31 5.29
C GLU A 20 21.35 -9.19 6.68
N GLY A 21 21.39 -7.99 7.28
CA GLY A 21 20.75 -7.72 8.57
C GLY A 21 19.23 -7.97 8.52
N LEU A 22 18.57 -7.50 7.47
CA LEU A 22 17.14 -7.74 7.27
C LEU A 22 16.84 -9.21 6.99
N GLN A 23 17.65 -9.87 6.14
CA GLN A 23 17.50 -11.30 5.83
C GLN A 23 17.59 -12.14 7.09
N LEU A 24 18.61 -11.93 7.92
CA LEU A 24 18.79 -12.66 9.18
C LEU A 24 17.55 -12.56 10.06
N ASN A 25 17.09 -11.35 10.29
CA ASN A 25 15.93 -11.11 11.17
C ASN A 25 14.62 -11.67 10.61
N LEU A 26 14.39 -11.58 9.31
CA LEU A 26 13.23 -12.17 8.66
C LEU A 26 13.27 -13.71 8.68
N THR A 27 14.44 -14.30 8.48
CA THR A 27 14.64 -15.75 8.56
C THR A 27 14.37 -16.27 9.97
N MET A 28 14.75 -15.52 11.00
CA MET A 28 14.41 -15.83 12.41
C MET A 28 12.89 -15.77 12.68
N GLN A 29 12.13 -15.07 11.86
CA GLN A 29 10.65 -15.02 11.91
C GLN A 29 9.99 -16.07 10.99
N ASP A 30 10.75 -17.06 10.55
CA ASP A 30 10.31 -18.19 9.71
C ASP A 30 9.88 -17.80 8.29
N TYR A 31 10.41 -16.71 7.75
CA TYR A 31 10.25 -16.35 6.34
C TYR A 31 11.38 -16.95 5.49
N GLU A 32 11.07 -17.26 4.23
CA GLU A 32 12.06 -17.55 3.21
C GLU A 32 12.46 -16.23 2.51
N VAL A 33 13.76 -15.94 2.44
CA VAL A 33 14.23 -14.63 2.02
C VAL A 33 15.28 -14.74 0.91
N ALA A 34 15.05 -14.03 -0.20
CA ALA A 34 16.02 -13.80 -1.26
C ALA A 34 16.47 -12.35 -1.26
N ILE A 35 17.71 -12.10 -1.70
CA ILE A 35 18.30 -10.77 -1.84
C ILE A 35 18.67 -10.54 -3.30
N ALA A 36 18.40 -9.33 -3.79
CA ALA A 36 18.94 -8.77 -5.02
C ALA A 36 19.68 -7.47 -4.69
N ALA A 37 20.90 -7.32 -5.17
CA ALA A 37 21.72 -6.13 -4.92
C ALA A 37 21.46 -4.97 -5.90
N ASP A 38 20.59 -5.18 -6.89
CA ASP A 38 20.26 -4.21 -7.93
C ASP A 38 18.84 -4.44 -8.44
N GLY A 39 18.30 -3.45 -9.16
CA GLY A 39 16.93 -3.48 -9.63
C GLY A 39 16.68 -4.49 -10.75
N VAL A 40 17.65 -4.72 -11.65
CA VAL A 40 17.52 -5.68 -12.76
C VAL A 40 17.43 -7.11 -12.22
N THR A 41 18.35 -7.49 -11.33
CA THR A 41 18.32 -8.78 -10.63
C THR A 41 17.04 -8.92 -9.80
N GLY A 42 16.59 -7.84 -9.15
CA GLY A 42 15.34 -7.80 -8.40
C GLY A 42 14.12 -8.12 -9.25
N LEU A 43 14.00 -7.52 -10.43
CA LEU A 43 12.91 -7.78 -11.37
C LEU A 43 12.94 -9.22 -11.90
N GLN A 44 14.13 -9.78 -12.17
CA GLN A 44 14.27 -11.16 -12.59
C GLN A 44 13.83 -12.12 -11.49
N LEU A 45 14.36 -11.97 -10.26
CA LEU A 45 13.98 -12.80 -9.11
C LEU A 45 12.49 -12.70 -8.78
N TRP A 46 11.89 -11.51 -8.88
CA TRP A 46 10.45 -11.36 -8.70
C TRP A 46 9.67 -12.27 -9.65
N LYS A 47 10.02 -12.31 -10.93
CA LYS A 47 9.32 -13.13 -11.93
C LYS A 47 9.52 -14.63 -11.71
N GLU A 48 10.74 -15.04 -11.41
CA GLU A 48 11.11 -16.45 -11.27
C GLU A 48 10.65 -17.05 -9.92
N TRP A 49 10.89 -16.31 -8.84
CA TRP A 49 10.70 -16.83 -7.48
C TRP A 49 9.33 -16.54 -6.88
N ARG A 50 8.57 -15.61 -7.46
CA ARG A 50 7.21 -15.27 -7.04
C ARG A 50 7.10 -14.96 -5.54
N PRO A 51 7.74 -13.90 -5.01
CA PRO A 51 7.68 -13.52 -3.60
C PRO A 51 6.25 -13.13 -3.20
N HIS A 52 5.96 -13.23 -1.90
CA HIS A 52 4.70 -12.78 -1.31
C HIS A 52 4.78 -11.33 -0.80
N LEU A 53 5.98 -10.76 -0.72
CA LEU A 53 6.26 -9.38 -0.37
C LEU A 53 7.62 -8.97 -0.94
N ILE A 54 7.74 -7.72 -1.35
CA ILE A 54 9.01 -7.10 -1.73
C ILE A 54 9.36 -5.97 -0.75
N VAL A 55 10.59 -5.97 -0.28
CA VAL A 55 11.25 -4.85 0.38
C VAL A 55 12.15 -4.20 -0.65
N LEU A 56 11.96 -2.92 -0.96
CA LEU A 56 12.58 -2.25 -2.09
C LEU A 56 13.24 -0.95 -1.67
N ASP A 57 14.55 -0.82 -1.86
CA ASP A 57 15.21 0.48 -1.80
C ASP A 57 14.91 1.29 -3.08
N ILE A 58 14.75 2.60 -2.91
CA ILE A 58 14.62 3.51 -4.05
C ILE A 58 15.97 3.80 -4.69
N MET A 59 17.03 3.89 -3.88
CA MET A 59 18.36 4.34 -4.29
C MET A 59 19.23 3.15 -4.74
N LEU A 60 18.84 2.47 -5.83
CA LEU A 60 19.62 1.38 -6.39
C LEU A 60 20.65 1.89 -7.42
N PRO A 61 21.77 1.17 -7.62
CA PRO A 61 22.90 1.65 -8.44
C PRO A 61 22.62 1.62 -9.95
N ASP A 62 21.73 0.76 -10.43
CA ASP A 62 21.45 0.49 -11.85
C ASP A 62 20.20 1.22 -12.35
N ILE A 63 19.06 0.84 -11.84
CA ILE A 63 17.76 1.45 -12.13
C ILE A 63 17.11 1.93 -10.84
N ASN A 64 16.54 3.14 -10.88
CA ASN A 64 15.84 3.68 -9.72
C ASN A 64 14.74 2.73 -9.25
N GLY A 65 14.65 2.45 -7.94
CA GLY A 65 13.65 1.57 -7.34
C GLY A 65 12.21 1.95 -7.68
N LEU A 66 11.93 3.22 -8.01
CA LEU A 66 10.62 3.63 -8.51
C LEU A 66 10.28 3.03 -9.88
N HIS A 67 11.29 2.83 -10.75
CA HIS A 67 11.08 2.12 -12.03
C HIS A 67 10.85 0.63 -11.80
N VAL A 68 11.55 0.03 -10.82
CA VAL A 68 11.28 -1.36 -10.39
C VAL A 68 9.83 -1.48 -9.92
N LEU A 69 9.39 -0.58 -9.03
CA LEU A 69 8.01 -0.52 -8.56
C LEU A 69 7.00 -0.41 -9.71
N GLN A 70 7.23 0.51 -10.65
CA GLN A 70 6.35 0.69 -11.81
C GLN A 70 6.24 -0.58 -12.64
N SER A 71 7.39 -1.23 -12.94
CA SER A 71 7.44 -2.47 -13.72
C SER A 71 6.65 -3.58 -13.03
N ILE A 72 6.77 -3.72 -11.72
CA ILE A 72 6.00 -4.71 -10.94
C ILE A 72 4.51 -4.37 -10.99
N ARG A 73 4.12 -3.11 -10.78
CA ARG A 73 2.71 -2.68 -10.74
C ARG A 73 1.98 -2.81 -12.08
N LEU A 74 2.70 -2.80 -13.20
CA LEU A 74 2.13 -3.06 -14.53
C LEU A 74 1.68 -4.52 -14.69
N GLU A 75 2.34 -5.47 -14.03
CA GLU A 75 2.07 -6.90 -14.15
C GLU A 75 1.38 -7.48 -12.89
N ASP A 76 1.68 -6.93 -11.70
CA ASP A 76 1.13 -7.35 -10.40
C ASP A 76 0.85 -6.13 -9.51
N ASP A 77 -0.39 -5.71 -9.50
CA ASP A 77 -0.87 -4.57 -8.72
C ASP A 77 -1.18 -4.93 -7.25
N ARG A 78 -1.17 -6.23 -6.89
CA ARG A 78 -1.55 -6.76 -5.57
C ARG A 78 -0.37 -7.16 -4.69
N LEU A 79 0.78 -7.40 -5.28
CA LEU A 79 1.97 -7.81 -4.53
C LEU A 79 2.36 -6.73 -3.51
N PRO A 80 2.38 -7.03 -2.20
CA PRO A 80 2.77 -6.04 -1.20
C PRO A 80 4.20 -5.56 -1.41
N ILE A 81 4.40 -4.24 -1.42
CA ILE A 81 5.73 -3.63 -1.55
C ILE A 81 5.94 -2.63 -0.42
N LEU A 82 6.98 -2.90 0.39
CA LEU A 82 7.50 -1.99 1.41
C LEU A 82 8.70 -1.24 0.84
N ILE A 83 8.58 0.06 0.70
CA ILE A 83 9.70 0.89 0.24
C ILE A 83 10.59 1.30 1.40
N LEU A 84 11.90 1.15 1.20
CA LEU A 84 12.94 1.77 2.03
C LEU A 84 13.48 3.01 1.30
N SER A 85 13.75 4.10 2.02
CA SER A 85 14.28 5.32 1.40
C SER A 85 15.02 6.20 2.39
N ALA A 86 16.01 6.95 1.91
CA ALA A 86 16.67 7.98 2.69
C ALA A 86 15.71 9.12 3.06
N LYS A 87 15.85 9.69 4.26
CA LYS A 87 14.97 10.72 4.84
C LYS A 87 14.87 12.02 4.01
N ALA A 88 15.84 12.25 3.11
CA ALA A 88 15.94 13.48 2.31
C ALA A 88 15.17 13.48 0.99
N ALA A 89 14.65 12.35 0.52
CA ALA A 89 13.97 12.24 -0.76
C ALA A 89 12.46 12.59 -0.64
N SER A 90 12.17 13.87 -0.31
CA SER A 90 10.77 14.33 -0.23
C SER A 90 10.04 14.25 -1.57
N ASP A 91 10.74 14.41 -2.67
CA ASP A 91 10.18 14.36 -4.02
C ASP A 91 9.96 12.92 -4.51
N ASP A 92 10.83 11.99 -4.12
CA ASP A 92 10.66 10.55 -4.38
C ASP A 92 9.49 9.96 -3.60
N LYS A 93 9.20 10.49 -2.40
CA LYS A 93 7.99 10.13 -1.63
C LYS A 93 6.70 10.47 -2.36
N ILE A 94 6.67 11.64 -3.00
CA ILE A 94 5.49 12.11 -3.75
C ILE A 94 5.33 11.27 -5.02
N THR A 95 6.41 10.92 -5.67
CA THR A 95 6.42 10.11 -6.90
C THR A 95 6.11 8.65 -6.60
N GLY A 96 6.74 8.02 -5.60
CA GLY A 96 6.50 6.63 -5.21
C GLY A 96 5.06 6.38 -4.74
N LEU A 97 4.47 7.31 -3.99
CA LEU A 97 3.09 7.23 -3.51
C LEU A 97 2.04 7.36 -4.63
N SER A 98 2.38 7.99 -5.77
CA SER A 98 1.52 8.02 -6.95
C SER A 98 1.50 6.68 -7.70
N PHE A 99 2.43 5.76 -7.45
CA PHE A 99 2.58 4.47 -8.13
C PHE A 99 2.06 3.25 -7.34
N GLY A 100 1.28 3.43 -6.28
CA GLY A 100 0.62 2.29 -5.61
C GLY A 100 1.48 1.54 -4.59
N VAL A 101 2.35 2.24 -3.86
CA VAL A 101 3.12 1.69 -2.74
C VAL A 101 2.18 1.34 -1.59
N ASP A 102 2.38 0.16 -0.97
CA ASP A 102 1.56 -0.29 0.15
C ASP A 102 2.02 0.29 1.48
N ASP A 103 3.34 0.43 1.68
CA ASP A 103 3.93 1.06 2.86
C ASP A 103 5.32 1.63 2.56
N TYR A 104 5.78 2.50 3.45
CA TYR A 104 7.02 3.26 3.29
C TYR A 104 7.76 3.39 4.62
N LEU A 105 9.07 3.12 4.64
CA LEU A 105 9.92 3.20 5.82
C LEU A 105 11.18 4.03 5.54
N SER A 106 11.41 5.08 6.33
CA SER A 106 12.56 5.98 6.13
C SER A 106 13.83 5.43 6.79
N LYS A 107 14.94 5.41 6.08
CA LYS A 107 16.28 5.17 6.64
C LYS A 107 16.79 6.41 7.41
N PRO A 108 17.42 6.28 8.59
CA PRO A 108 17.54 5.06 9.38
C PRO A 108 16.22 4.67 10.05
N PHE A 109 15.94 3.37 10.16
CA PHE A 109 14.70 2.84 10.73
C PHE A 109 14.97 1.92 11.93
N ASN A 110 13.96 1.75 12.75
CA ASN A 110 13.96 0.77 13.83
C ASN A 110 13.62 -0.61 13.26
N LEU A 111 14.39 -1.64 13.65
CA LEU A 111 14.18 -3.01 13.18
C LEU A 111 12.83 -3.58 13.61
N GLU A 112 12.38 -3.27 14.81
CA GLU A 112 11.07 -3.73 15.31
C GLU A 112 9.92 -3.12 14.49
N GLU A 113 10.02 -1.84 14.14
CA GLU A 113 9.08 -1.17 13.24
C GLU A 113 9.06 -1.86 11.86
N PHE A 114 10.24 -2.17 11.29
CA PHE A 114 10.35 -2.88 10.02
C PHE A 114 9.63 -4.24 10.07
N LEU A 115 9.92 -5.06 11.09
CA LEU A 115 9.31 -6.40 11.24
C LEU A 115 7.79 -6.33 11.41
N LEU A 116 7.28 -5.36 12.16
CA LEU A 116 5.84 -5.13 12.32
C LEU A 116 5.18 -4.77 10.97
N ARG A 117 5.83 -3.95 10.14
CA ARG A 117 5.32 -3.57 8.81
C ARG A 117 5.26 -4.76 7.87
N VAL A 118 6.34 -5.54 7.80
CA VAL A 118 6.40 -6.77 7.00
C VAL A 118 5.29 -7.75 7.41
N LYS A 119 5.17 -8.05 8.71
CA LYS A 119 4.12 -8.93 9.23
C LYS A 119 2.72 -8.47 8.83
N ARG A 120 2.45 -7.17 8.91
CA ARG A 120 1.15 -6.59 8.52
C ARG A 120 0.88 -6.74 7.03
N LEU A 121 1.86 -6.42 6.20
CA LEU A 121 1.70 -6.53 4.74
C LEU A 121 1.41 -7.98 4.33
N LEU A 122 2.12 -8.96 4.91
CA LEU A 122 1.90 -10.38 4.64
C LEU A 122 0.58 -10.91 5.21
N THR A 123 0.15 -10.46 6.39
CA THR A 123 -1.14 -10.85 6.98
C THR A 123 -2.30 -10.34 6.13
N ARG A 124 -2.17 -9.16 5.52
CA ARG A 124 -3.15 -8.62 4.60
C ARG A 124 -3.32 -9.47 3.34
N ALA A 125 -2.22 -9.96 2.77
CA ALA A 125 -2.26 -10.83 1.59
C ALA A 125 -2.98 -12.16 1.86
N SER A 126 -2.98 -12.65 3.11
CA SER A 126 -3.66 -13.90 3.49
C SER A 126 -5.16 -13.76 3.79
N TRP A 127 -5.67 -12.55 3.95
CA TRP A 127 -7.09 -12.30 4.30
C TRP A 127 -8.06 -12.36 3.11
N HIS A 128 -7.60 -12.71 1.93
CA HIS A 128 -8.47 -13.06 0.82
C HIS A 128 -9.22 -14.40 1.00
N SER A 129 -9.01 -15.07 2.15
CA SER A 129 -9.68 -16.31 2.55
C SER A 129 -10.39 -16.14 3.91
N GLY A 130 -11.48 -15.37 3.94
CA GLY A 130 -12.54 -15.51 4.94
C GLY A 130 -12.22 -15.13 6.38
N ALA A 131 -11.92 -13.87 6.69
CA ALA A 131 -12.02 -13.32 8.04
C ALA A 131 -12.89 -12.05 8.03
N GLU A 132 -13.86 -12.00 8.92
CA GLU A 132 -14.79 -10.90 9.10
C GLU A 132 -14.08 -9.57 9.29
N ASP A 133 -14.32 -8.65 8.38
CA ASP A 133 -13.83 -7.28 8.39
C ASP A 133 -14.53 -6.50 9.52
N LYS A 134 -13.79 -6.11 10.55
CA LYS A 134 -14.32 -5.29 11.67
C LYS A 134 -14.69 -3.85 11.27
N THR A 135 -14.59 -3.51 10.00
CA THR A 135 -15.03 -2.22 9.45
C THR A 135 -16.45 -2.32 8.97
N GLY A 136 -17.45 -2.30 9.82
CA GLY A 136 -18.89 -2.33 9.52
C GLY A 136 -19.21 -2.61 8.05
N TRP A 137 -19.87 -3.74 7.77
CA TRP A 137 -20.07 -4.29 6.47
C TRP A 137 -20.48 -3.34 5.38
N VAL A 138 -19.91 -3.52 4.27
CA VAL A 138 -20.26 -2.93 3.00
C VAL A 138 -20.45 -4.09 2.04
N GLY A 139 -21.61 -4.30 1.36
CA GLY A 139 -21.90 -5.38 0.40
C GLY A 139 -20.82 -5.60 -0.66
N PRO A 140 -20.92 -6.60 -1.49
CA PRO A 140 -19.95 -6.92 -2.53
C PRO A 140 -19.74 -5.76 -3.49
N THR A 141 -20.73 -4.89 -3.63
CA THR A 141 -20.68 -3.69 -4.49
C THR A 141 -21.22 -2.47 -3.77
N TYR A 142 -20.74 -1.29 -4.15
CA TYR A 142 -21.22 0.00 -3.67
C TYR A 142 -21.33 1.01 -4.81
N GLU A 143 -22.42 1.75 -4.84
CA GLU A 143 -22.68 2.74 -5.90
C GLU A 143 -22.88 4.14 -5.31
N PHE A 144 -22.33 5.14 -5.97
CA PHE A 144 -22.52 6.55 -5.64
C PHE A 144 -22.31 7.43 -6.87
N GLY A 145 -23.26 8.30 -7.13
CA GLY A 145 -23.31 9.07 -8.38
C GLY A 145 -23.26 8.15 -9.60
N SER A 146 -22.32 8.35 -10.50
CA SER A 146 -22.08 7.49 -11.67
C SER A 146 -20.98 6.43 -11.43
N ASN A 147 -20.54 6.27 -10.19
CA ASN A 147 -19.43 5.36 -9.85
C ASN A 147 -19.99 4.08 -9.23
N ARG A 148 -19.34 2.96 -9.53
CA ARG A 148 -19.61 1.65 -8.92
C ARG A 148 -18.29 1.01 -8.49
N ILE A 149 -18.22 0.51 -7.28
CA ILE A 149 -17.11 -0.24 -6.74
C ILE A 149 -17.55 -1.69 -6.56
N ASP A 150 -16.79 -2.62 -7.08
CA ASP A 150 -16.90 -4.05 -6.81
C ASP A 150 -15.73 -4.46 -5.90
N PHE A 151 -16.05 -4.73 -4.65
CA PHE A 151 -15.05 -5.12 -3.64
C PHE A 151 -14.58 -6.56 -3.78
N THR A 152 -15.34 -7.40 -4.50
CA THR A 152 -14.98 -8.81 -4.73
C THR A 152 -13.89 -8.93 -5.78
N SER A 153 -14.04 -8.17 -6.88
CA SER A 153 -13.05 -8.13 -7.96
C SER A 153 -11.98 -7.05 -7.78
N ALA A 154 -12.07 -6.26 -6.69
CA ALA A 154 -11.21 -5.12 -6.44
C ALA A 154 -11.24 -4.08 -7.58
N THR A 155 -12.39 -3.85 -8.18
CA THR A 155 -12.54 -3.03 -9.39
C THR A 155 -13.48 -1.86 -9.14
N ALA A 156 -13.17 -0.70 -9.71
CA ALA A 156 -14.11 0.41 -9.75
C ALA A 156 -14.44 0.81 -11.19
N TYR A 157 -15.70 1.12 -11.41
CA TYR A 157 -16.23 1.65 -12.66
C TYR A 157 -16.56 3.12 -12.45
N CYS A 158 -15.94 3.99 -13.20
CA CYS A 158 -16.11 5.44 -13.09
C CYS A 158 -16.12 6.09 -14.49
N LYS A 159 -16.30 7.41 -14.58
CA LYS A 159 -16.29 8.11 -15.88
C LYS A 159 -15.03 7.88 -16.72
N LYS A 160 -13.92 7.52 -16.11
CA LYS A 160 -12.65 7.22 -16.80
C LYS A 160 -12.54 5.78 -17.27
N GLY A 161 -13.58 4.99 -17.11
CA GLY A 161 -13.61 3.56 -17.40
C GLY A 161 -13.42 2.71 -16.16
N GLN A 162 -12.97 1.49 -16.39
CA GLN A 162 -12.69 0.51 -15.36
C GLN A 162 -11.27 0.71 -14.82
N ILE A 163 -11.13 0.72 -13.50
CA ILE A 163 -9.85 0.82 -12.80
C ILE A 163 -9.71 -0.31 -11.79
N GLN A 164 -8.52 -0.83 -11.64
CA GLN A 164 -8.18 -1.79 -10.60
C GLN A 164 -7.81 -1.02 -9.33
N LEU A 165 -8.39 -1.44 -8.19
CA LEU A 165 -8.12 -0.85 -6.89
C LEU A 165 -7.11 -1.69 -6.14
N THR A 166 -6.13 -1.04 -5.53
CA THR A 166 -5.23 -1.69 -4.58
C THR A 166 -5.97 -2.07 -3.30
N GLU A 167 -5.47 -3.05 -2.57
CA GLU A 167 -6.06 -3.46 -1.30
C GLU A 167 -6.21 -2.31 -0.31
N GLN A 168 -5.22 -1.42 -0.29
CA GLN A 168 -5.24 -0.25 0.58
C GLN A 168 -6.34 0.75 0.19
N GLU A 169 -6.58 0.93 -1.11
CA GLU A 169 -7.69 1.75 -1.59
C GLU A 169 -9.04 1.15 -1.22
N ILE A 170 -9.20 -0.17 -1.38
CA ILE A 170 -10.40 -0.89 -0.96
C ILE A 170 -10.66 -0.68 0.53
N LYS A 171 -9.65 -0.86 1.36
CA LYS A 171 -9.77 -0.72 2.81
C LYS A 171 -10.19 0.69 3.21
N LEU A 172 -9.58 1.70 2.61
CA LEU A 172 -9.94 3.09 2.84
C LEU A 172 -11.33 3.43 2.32
N LEU A 173 -11.71 2.94 1.13
CA LEU A 173 -13.04 3.13 0.59
C LEU A 173 -14.10 2.50 1.48
N LYS A 174 -13.92 1.26 1.93
CA LYS A 174 -14.81 0.60 2.90
C LYS A 174 -14.95 1.43 4.18
N LEU A 175 -13.83 1.95 4.71
CA LEU A 175 -13.84 2.80 5.90
C LEU A 175 -14.62 4.10 5.67
N PHE A 176 -14.44 4.76 4.55
CA PHE A 176 -15.19 5.96 4.19
C PHE A 176 -16.68 5.67 4.03
N ILE A 177 -17.02 4.60 3.35
CA ILE A 177 -18.41 4.18 3.12
C ILE A 177 -19.11 3.83 4.45
N ALA A 178 -18.46 3.05 5.32
CA ALA A 178 -18.99 2.71 6.64
C ALA A 178 -19.18 3.95 7.54
N ASN A 179 -18.50 5.05 7.24
CA ASN A 179 -18.62 6.32 7.95
C ASN A 179 -19.16 7.45 7.06
N LYS A 180 -19.99 7.13 6.08
CA LYS A 180 -20.63 8.12 5.19
C LYS A 180 -21.22 9.27 6.01
N GLY A 181 -20.99 10.51 5.58
CA GLY A 181 -21.47 11.71 6.24
C GLY A 181 -20.73 12.11 7.52
N LYS A 182 -19.74 11.32 7.97
CA LYS A 182 -18.94 11.61 9.17
C LYS A 182 -17.54 12.05 8.81
N ILE A 183 -17.01 13.04 9.56
CA ILE A 183 -15.63 13.48 9.39
C ILE A 183 -14.70 12.43 10.02
N LEU A 184 -13.80 11.89 9.22
CA LEU A 184 -12.72 11.03 9.67
C LEU A 184 -11.44 11.86 9.83
N SER A 185 -10.88 11.89 11.04
CA SER A 185 -9.62 12.57 11.30
C SER A 185 -8.47 11.88 10.55
N ARG A 186 -7.44 12.64 10.19
CA ARG A 186 -6.22 12.06 9.58
C ARG A 186 -5.62 10.96 10.42
N SER A 187 -5.55 11.15 11.74
CA SER A 187 -5.05 10.15 12.69
C SER A 187 -5.88 8.87 12.69
N LYS A 188 -7.21 8.97 12.68
CA LYS A 188 -8.10 7.80 12.63
C LYS A 188 -7.98 7.06 11.30
N LEU A 189 -7.88 7.78 10.21
CA LEU A 189 -7.65 7.19 8.88
C LEU A 189 -6.30 6.47 8.81
N GLN A 190 -5.26 7.03 9.44
CA GLN A 190 -3.94 6.41 9.55
C GLN A 190 -3.97 5.18 10.45
N GLU A 191 -4.55 5.27 11.63
CA GLU A 191 -4.65 4.17 12.58
C GLU A 191 -5.35 2.96 11.96
N ILE A 192 -6.50 3.17 11.34
CA ILE A 192 -7.29 2.09 10.72
C ILE A 192 -6.68 1.66 9.38
N GLY A 193 -6.23 2.60 8.57
CA GLY A 193 -5.59 2.34 7.27
C GLY A 193 -4.26 1.62 7.41
N TRP A 194 -3.39 2.06 8.33
CA TRP A 194 -2.01 1.57 8.47
C TRP A 194 -1.68 1.03 9.86
N GLY A 195 -2.53 1.25 10.90
CA GLY A 195 -2.33 0.77 12.27
C GLY A 195 -1.22 1.49 13.03
N TYR A 196 -0.93 2.75 12.70
CA TYR A 196 0.10 3.53 13.37
C TYR A 196 -0.44 4.55 14.35
N SER A 197 0.34 4.76 15.42
CA SER A 197 0.28 5.92 16.30
C SER A 197 0.93 7.15 15.62
N ARG A 198 0.34 8.23 15.80
CA ARG A 198 0.46 9.67 15.48
C ARG A 198 1.60 10.26 14.62
N ASP A 199 2.79 9.67 14.45
CA ASP A 199 3.93 10.51 14.00
C ASP A 199 4.48 10.34 12.58
N THR A 200 4.00 9.39 11.76
CA THR A 200 4.82 9.04 10.59
C THR A 200 4.23 9.27 9.19
N ALA A 201 2.97 9.64 8.95
CA ALA A 201 2.53 9.72 7.55
C ALA A 201 1.24 10.50 7.26
N THR A 202 1.07 11.71 7.74
CA THR A 202 -0.06 12.58 7.34
C THR A 202 -0.14 12.81 5.83
N ARG A 203 1.00 12.86 5.12
CA ARG A 203 1.06 13.03 3.66
C ARG A 203 0.57 11.82 2.87
N THR A 204 0.69 10.61 3.41
CA THR A 204 0.24 9.39 2.73
C THR A 204 -1.28 9.39 2.52
N MET A 205 -2.04 9.82 3.53
CA MET A 205 -3.49 9.95 3.41
C MET A 205 -3.92 10.96 2.35
N ASP A 206 -3.28 12.11 2.33
CA ASP A 206 -3.61 13.18 1.39
C ASP A 206 -3.47 12.69 -0.06
N ASN A 207 -2.50 11.82 -0.36
CA ASN A 207 -2.31 11.23 -1.67
C ASN A 207 -3.43 10.24 -2.06
N PHE A 208 -3.91 9.41 -1.13
CA PHE A 208 -5.07 8.54 -1.40
C PHE A 208 -6.32 9.37 -1.70
N ILE A 209 -6.54 10.46 -0.98
CA ILE A 209 -7.65 11.37 -1.27
C ILE A 209 -7.50 12.02 -2.65
N VAL A 210 -6.28 12.43 -3.02
CA VAL A 210 -6.01 12.96 -4.37
C VAL A 210 -6.32 11.90 -5.44
N ARG A 211 -5.96 10.63 -5.22
CA ARG A 211 -6.26 9.53 -6.13
C ARG A 211 -7.76 9.25 -6.22
N PHE A 212 -8.46 9.13 -5.10
CA PHE A 212 -9.91 8.94 -5.09
C PHE A 212 -10.65 10.08 -5.81
N ARG A 213 -10.20 11.32 -5.63
CA ARG A 213 -10.73 12.44 -6.41
C ARG A 213 -10.47 12.31 -7.91
N LYS A 214 -9.27 11.84 -8.30
CA LYS A 214 -8.98 11.58 -9.71
C LYS A 214 -9.85 10.46 -10.29
N TYR A 215 -10.22 9.46 -9.50
CA TYR A 215 -11.04 8.33 -9.93
C TYR A 215 -12.52 8.70 -10.00
N PHE A 216 -13.06 9.25 -8.93
CA PHE A 216 -14.49 9.29 -8.67
C PHE A 216 -15.13 10.65 -8.83
N GLU A 217 -14.37 11.73 -8.85
CA GLU A 217 -14.92 13.10 -8.97
C GLU A 217 -14.92 13.56 -10.44
N ASP A 218 -15.95 14.29 -10.82
CA ASP A 218 -15.99 14.97 -12.11
C ASP A 218 -14.90 16.04 -12.23
N ASN A 219 -14.71 16.79 -11.15
CA ASN A 219 -13.66 17.77 -11.01
C ASN A 219 -12.89 17.55 -9.71
N PRO A 220 -11.67 16.95 -9.76
CA PRO A 220 -10.85 16.68 -8.57
C PRO A 220 -10.53 17.92 -7.72
N LYS A 221 -10.57 19.15 -8.32
CA LYS A 221 -10.33 20.41 -7.62
C LYS A 221 -11.58 20.95 -6.90
N LYS A 222 -12.77 20.46 -7.28
CA LYS A 222 -14.06 20.79 -6.66
C LYS A 222 -14.78 19.50 -6.26
N PRO A 223 -14.27 18.75 -5.28
CA PRO A 223 -14.79 17.43 -4.94
C PRO A 223 -16.18 17.52 -4.33
N VAL A 224 -17.05 16.61 -4.76
CA VAL A 224 -18.43 16.45 -4.27
C VAL A 224 -18.50 15.31 -3.26
N TYR A 225 -17.74 14.24 -3.50
CA TYR A 225 -17.76 13.03 -2.67
C TYR A 225 -16.69 13.05 -1.58
N PHE A 226 -15.42 13.30 -1.93
CA PHE A 226 -14.28 13.27 -0.99
C PHE A 226 -13.88 14.71 -0.61
N LYS A 227 -14.60 15.29 0.35
CA LYS A 227 -14.40 16.67 0.79
C LYS A 227 -13.32 16.77 1.88
N SER A 228 -12.52 17.83 1.86
CA SER A 228 -11.57 18.15 2.93
C SER A 228 -12.21 19.05 3.97
N HIS A 229 -12.02 18.71 5.24
CA HIS A 229 -12.33 19.59 6.36
C HIS A 229 -11.01 20.14 6.91
N ARG A 230 -10.78 21.46 6.76
CA ARG A 230 -9.52 22.11 7.19
C ARG A 230 -9.21 21.74 8.64
N SER A 231 -7.95 21.38 8.92
CA SER A 231 -7.40 21.01 10.22
C SER A 231 -8.00 19.78 10.91
N VAL A 232 -9.07 19.17 10.36
CA VAL A 232 -9.74 18.02 10.99
C VAL A 232 -9.50 16.72 10.22
N GLY A 233 -9.81 16.66 8.94
CA GLY A 233 -9.70 15.44 8.16
C GLY A 233 -10.50 15.45 6.87
N TYR A 234 -11.13 14.32 6.57
CA TYR A 234 -11.88 14.12 5.34
C TYR A 234 -13.27 13.56 5.63
N ILE A 235 -14.20 13.88 4.76
CA ILE A 235 -15.55 13.32 4.76
C ILE A 235 -15.83 12.73 3.38
N PHE A 236 -16.42 11.54 3.37
CA PHE A 236 -17.05 10.95 2.20
C PHE A 236 -18.54 11.10 2.34
N ASP A 237 -19.17 11.74 1.37
CA ASP A 237 -20.60 12.01 1.40
C ASP A 237 -21.17 12.05 -0.01
N HIS A 238 -22.43 11.65 -0.16
CA HIS A 238 -23.20 11.70 -1.39
C HIS A 238 -24.70 11.50 -1.07
N ASP A 239 -25.54 11.90 -1.96
CA ASP A 239 -27.00 11.68 -1.90
C ASP A 239 -27.38 10.21 -1.98
#